data_8fd25bc9986f642cf45bb912f84811e1
#
_entry.id   8fd25bc9986f642cf45bb912f84811e1
#
_cell.length_a   1.000
_cell.length_b   1.000
_cell.length_c   1.000
_cell.angle_alpha   90.00
_cell.angle_beta   90.00
_cell.angle_gamma   90.00
#
_symmetry.space_group_name_H-M   'P 1'
#
loop_
_entity.id
_entity.type
_entity.pdbx_description
1 polymer ?
#
loop_
_entity_poly.entity_id
_entity_poly.type
_entity_poly.pdbx_seq_one_letter_code
_entity_poly.pdbx_strand_id
1 'polypeptide(L)'
;MREKNELLDETTWRIIREAKGIAGWVAVSAVLGILAVLCAIAAPEILGNLIQKLYDFGLSDRQTPIRDALVSGLTLLTAVYAAQSLFRYLNMQLMNRAVSRHFTYGLRIAISDKIRRLPVKYVDQTPVGDVLNRMIDDVSAMGNYIHQVFDVMVEGAFQIAMITVAMFLENGVLACLVIVLTPVSLWISSKIAGVCGKYYDECFEKAGELTEIVEESFTNFATAKAYNLEEYTAQ
;
A
#
# COMPACT_ATOMS: atom_id res chain seq x y z
N MET A 1 19.82 18.38 -10.89
CA MET A 1 19.06 17.14 -11.20
C MET A 1 19.93 15.87 -11.19
N ARG A 2 21.14 15.88 -11.72
CA ARG A 2 22.04 14.69 -11.72
C ARG A 2 22.47 14.25 -10.32
N GLU A 3 22.89 15.18 -9.48
CA GLU A 3 23.35 14.93 -8.11
C GLU A 3 22.24 14.36 -7.19
N LYS A 4 21.00 14.76 -7.41
CA LYS A 4 19.82 14.24 -6.68
C LYS A 4 19.49 12.79 -7.07
N ASN A 5 19.76 12.40 -8.31
CA ASN A 5 19.57 11.03 -8.78
C ASN A 5 20.68 10.08 -8.27
N GLU A 6 21.92 10.55 -8.18
CA GLU A 6 23.04 9.75 -7.61
C GLU A 6 22.85 9.50 -6.11
N LEU A 7 22.39 10.50 -5.35
CA LEU A 7 22.06 10.34 -3.92
C LEU A 7 20.89 9.39 -3.68
N LEU A 8 19.88 9.41 -4.56
CA LEU A 8 18.76 8.47 -4.50
C LEU A 8 19.21 7.05 -4.81
N ASP A 9 20.11 6.87 -5.77
CA ASP A 9 20.63 5.56 -6.18
C ASP A 9 21.54 4.94 -5.09
N GLU A 10 22.38 5.74 -4.46
CA GLU A 10 23.24 5.31 -3.35
C GLU A 10 22.43 4.97 -2.09
N THR A 11 21.36 5.72 -1.83
CA THR A 11 20.47 5.51 -0.68
C THR A 11 19.60 4.27 -0.89
N THR A 12 19.07 4.07 -2.09
CA THR A 12 18.29 2.86 -2.43
C THR A 12 19.16 1.61 -2.40
N TRP A 13 20.40 1.66 -2.87
CA TRP A 13 21.35 0.54 -2.76
C TRP A 13 21.72 0.19 -1.32
N ARG A 14 21.85 1.17 -0.45
CA ARG A 14 22.08 0.96 0.99
C ARG A 14 20.88 0.27 1.64
N ILE A 15 19.66 0.74 1.34
CA ILE A 15 18.41 0.14 1.83
C ILE A 15 18.29 -1.31 1.37
N ILE A 16 18.57 -1.59 0.09
CA ILE A 16 18.53 -2.95 -0.47
C ILE A 16 19.61 -3.85 0.17
N ARG A 17 20.77 -3.33 0.52
CA ARG A 17 21.84 -4.08 1.17
C ARG A 17 21.53 -4.41 2.62
N GLU A 18 20.90 -3.51 3.35
CA GLU A 18 20.38 -3.76 4.70
C GLU A 18 19.22 -4.77 4.67
N ALA A 19 18.45 -4.80 3.60
CA ALA A 19 17.36 -5.76 3.38
C ALA A 19 17.82 -7.21 3.11
N LYS A 20 19.14 -7.47 2.91
CA LYS A 20 19.66 -8.85 2.72
C LYS A 20 19.34 -9.80 3.87
N GLY A 21 19.22 -9.29 5.10
CA GLY A 21 18.78 -10.08 6.25
C GLY A 21 17.31 -10.54 6.19
N ILE A 22 16.51 -9.94 5.30
CA ILE A 22 15.08 -10.20 5.14
C ILE A 22 14.80 -11.13 3.96
N ALA A 23 15.80 -11.42 3.12
CA ALA A 23 15.62 -12.15 1.86
C ALA A 23 14.88 -13.50 2.02
N GLY A 24 15.15 -14.25 3.09
CA GLY A 24 14.45 -15.50 3.38
C GLY A 24 12.96 -15.28 3.70
N TRP A 25 12.65 -14.23 4.44
CA TRP A 25 11.27 -13.87 4.76
C TRP A 25 10.50 -13.37 3.54
N VAL A 26 11.16 -12.60 2.67
CA VAL A 26 10.63 -12.15 1.38
C VAL A 26 10.33 -13.34 0.46
N ALA A 27 11.20 -14.34 0.41
CA ALA A 27 10.96 -15.54 -0.39
C ALA A 27 9.72 -16.33 0.10
N VAL A 28 9.57 -16.50 1.42
CA VAL A 28 8.39 -17.18 1.99
C VAL A 28 7.13 -16.35 1.75
N SER A 29 7.22 -15.02 1.92
CA SER A 29 6.13 -14.09 1.60
C SER A 29 5.71 -14.16 0.14
N ALA A 30 6.68 -14.20 -0.79
CA ALA A 30 6.39 -14.35 -2.22
C ALA A 30 5.64 -15.66 -2.52
N VAL A 31 6.03 -16.78 -1.91
CA VAL A 31 5.31 -18.05 -2.07
C VAL A 31 3.87 -17.96 -1.55
N LEU A 32 3.65 -17.37 -0.38
CA LEU A 32 2.30 -17.19 0.16
C LEU A 32 1.46 -16.24 -0.70
N GLY A 33 2.07 -15.16 -1.21
CA GLY A 33 1.44 -14.24 -2.15
C GLY A 33 1.02 -14.95 -3.46
N ILE A 34 1.91 -15.78 -4.02
CA ILE A 34 1.61 -16.59 -5.21
C ILE A 34 0.43 -17.52 -4.96
N LEU A 35 0.40 -18.24 -3.82
CA LEU A 35 -0.71 -19.10 -3.46
C LEU A 35 -2.02 -18.32 -3.31
N ALA A 36 -1.99 -17.12 -2.71
CA ALA A 36 -3.15 -16.25 -2.60
C ALA A 36 -3.66 -15.80 -3.99
N VAL A 37 -2.76 -15.46 -4.92
CA VAL A 37 -3.11 -15.07 -6.29
C VAL A 37 -3.70 -16.24 -7.07
N LEU A 38 -3.16 -17.45 -6.93
CA LEU A 38 -3.74 -18.65 -7.55
C LEU A 38 -5.18 -18.91 -7.08
N CYS A 39 -5.44 -18.76 -5.78
CA CYS A 39 -6.81 -18.85 -5.26
C CYS A 39 -7.72 -17.72 -5.81
N ALA A 40 -7.17 -16.51 -5.96
CA ALA A 40 -7.91 -15.37 -6.51
C ALA A 40 -8.32 -15.59 -7.98
N ILE A 41 -7.51 -16.27 -8.77
CA ILE A 41 -7.79 -16.60 -10.18
C ILE A 41 -8.78 -17.76 -10.29
N ALA A 42 -8.69 -18.75 -9.41
CA ALA A 42 -9.60 -19.88 -9.40
C ALA A 42 -11.05 -19.51 -9.01
N ALA A 43 -11.24 -18.46 -8.20
CA ALA A 43 -12.57 -18.06 -7.74
C ALA A 43 -13.54 -17.62 -8.87
N PRO A 44 -13.15 -16.72 -9.81
CA PRO A 44 -14.00 -16.36 -10.95
C PRO A 44 -14.32 -17.55 -11.88
N GLU A 45 -13.39 -18.48 -12.07
CA GLU A 45 -13.60 -19.69 -12.89
C GLU A 45 -14.66 -20.60 -12.26
N ILE A 46 -14.58 -20.82 -10.94
CA ILE A 46 -15.59 -21.59 -10.21
C ILE A 46 -16.96 -20.92 -10.29
N LEU A 47 -16.98 -19.58 -10.15
CA LEU A 47 -18.21 -18.81 -10.25
C LEU A 47 -18.81 -18.86 -11.66
N GLY A 48 -18.01 -18.76 -12.71
CA GLY A 48 -18.40 -18.89 -14.11
C GLY A 48 -19.03 -20.28 -14.37
N ASN A 49 -18.40 -21.33 -13.92
CA ASN A 49 -18.91 -22.70 -14.02
C ASN A 49 -20.25 -22.89 -13.28
N LEU A 50 -20.44 -22.24 -12.14
CA LEU A 50 -21.71 -22.26 -11.41
C LEU A 50 -22.82 -21.53 -12.18
N ILE A 51 -22.52 -20.36 -12.74
CA ILE A 51 -23.46 -19.58 -13.55
C ILE A 51 -23.86 -20.36 -14.78
N GLN A 52 -22.93 -21.02 -15.45
CA GLN A 52 -23.22 -21.85 -16.62
C GLN A 52 -24.13 -23.03 -16.27
N LYS A 53 -23.88 -23.73 -15.17
CA LYS A 53 -24.78 -24.80 -14.68
C LYS A 53 -26.18 -24.30 -14.36
N LEU A 54 -26.32 -23.09 -13.81
CA LEU A 54 -27.61 -22.45 -13.57
C LEU A 54 -28.31 -22.12 -14.87
N TYR A 55 -27.59 -21.61 -15.85
CA TYR A 55 -28.14 -21.27 -17.17
C TYR A 55 -28.65 -22.52 -17.90
N ASP A 56 -27.86 -23.59 -17.93
CA ASP A 56 -28.19 -24.88 -18.55
C ASP A 56 -29.41 -25.50 -17.88
N PHE A 57 -29.55 -25.36 -16.56
CA PHE A 57 -30.76 -25.81 -15.85
C PHE A 57 -32.01 -25.00 -16.19
N GLY A 58 -31.87 -23.70 -16.37
CA GLY A 58 -32.97 -22.82 -16.75
C GLY A 58 -33.54 -23.16 -18.15
N LEU A 59 -32.69 -23.72 -19.03
CA LEU A 59 -33.03 -24.08 -20.40
C LEU A 59 -33.44 -25.56 -20.58
N SER A 60 -32.94 -26.45 -19.71
CA SER A 60 -33.21 -27.90 -19.76
C SER A 60 -34.27 -28.33 -18.75
N ASP A 61 -35.10 -29.31 -19.15
CA ASP A 61 -36.16 -29.88 -18.35
C ASP A 61 -35.66 -30.36 -16.95
N ARG A 62 -36.29 -29.91 -15.90
CA ARG A 62 -36.08 -29.91 -14.44
C ARG A 62 -35.62 -31.23 -13.76
N GLN A 63 -34.85 -32.10 -14.38
CA GLN A 63 -34.56 -33.45 -13.85
C GLN A 63 -33.23 -33.62 -13.10
N THR A 64 -32.36 -32.61 -13.01
CA THR A 64 -31.11 -32.73 -12.27
C THR A 64 -31.17 -32.11 -10.86
N PRO A 65 -30.56 -32.72 -9.81
CA PRO A 65 -30.55 -32.17 -8.46
C PRO A 65 -29.65 -30.92 -8.41
N ILE A 66 -30.15 -29.80 -8.87
CA ILE A 66 -29.45 -28.53 -8.97
C ILE A 66 -28.97 -28.04 -7.59
N ARG A 67 -29.73 -28.39 -6.56
CA ARG A 67 -29.42 -28.04 -5.17
C ARG A 67 -28.04 -28.54 -4.74
N ASP A 68 -27.73 -29.79 -5.04
CA ASP A 68 -26.47 -30.41 -4.61
C ASP A 68 -25.28 -29.85 -5.40
N ALA A 69 -25.47 -29.55 -6.69
CA ALA A 69 -24.46 -28.91 -7.52
C ALA A 69 -24.20 -27.45 -7.09
N LEU A 70 -25.24 -26.71 -6.69
CA LEU A 70 -25.09 -25.36 -6.16
C LEU A 70 -24.43 -25.36 -4.78
N VAL A 71 -24.89 -26.23 -3.88
CA VAL A 71 -24.32 -26.32 -2.53
C VAL A 71 -22.83 -26.70 -2.61
N SER A 72 -22.46 -27.69 -3.43
CA SER A 72 -21.07 -28.09 -3.61
C SER A 72 -20.21 -26.97 -4.22
N GLY A 73 -20.73 -26.24 -5.21
CA GLY A 73 -20.01 -25.13 -5.82
C GLY A 73 -19.85 -23.94 -4.89
N LEU A 74 -20.88 -23.59 -4.12
CA LEU A 74 -20.82 -22.51 -3.13
C LEU A 74 -19.87 -22.87 -1.97
N THR A 75 -19.86 -24.13 -1.51
CA THR A 75 -18.92 -24.57 -0.47
C THR A 75 -17.50 -24.54 -0.98
N LEU A 76 -17.24 -24.95 -2.23
CA LEU A 76 -15.92 -24.86 -2.85
C LEU A 76 -15.47 -23.40 -2.97
N LEU A 77 -16.34 -22.52 -3.45
CA LEU A 77 -16.06 -21.09 -3.57
C LEU A 77 -15.71 -20.47 -2.21
N THR A 78 -16.50 -20.80 -1.18
CA THR A 78 -16.24 -20.33 0.19
C THR A 78 -14.90 -20.85 0.70
N ALA A 79 -14.55 -22.11 0.44
CA ALA A 79 -13.28 -22.69 0.83
C ALA A 79 -12.09 -21.99 0.13
N VAL A 80 -12.22 -21.68 -1.17
CA VAL A 80 -11.18 -20.97 -1.93
C VAL A 80 -10.98 -19.54 -1.40
N TYR A 81 -12.06 -18.78 -1.13
CA TYR A 81 -11.94 -17.46 -0.53
C TYR A 81 -11.39 -17.48 0.91
N ALA A 82 -11.76 -18.49 1.69
CA ALA A 82 -11.21 -18.69 3.03
C ALA A 82 -9.70 -18.99 2.97
N ALA A 83 -9.28 -19.88 2.06
CA ALA A 83 -7.86 -20.17 1.83
C ALA A 83 -7.08 -18.94 1.36
N GLN A 84 -7.62 -18.17 0.40
CA GLN A 84 -7.03 -16.92 -0.08
C GLN A 84 -6.84 -15.92 1.07
N SER A 85 -7.87 -15.72 1.89
CA SER A 85 -7.83 -14.80 3.04
C SER A 85 -6.81 -15.26 4.07
N LEU A 86 -6.71 -16.57 4.30
CA LEU A 86 -5.71 -17.14 5.21
C LEU A 86 -4.28 -16.91 4.70
N PHE A 87 -4.01 -17.17 3.42
CA PHE A 87 -2.69 -16.94 2.82
C PHE A 87 -2.31 -15.45 2.88
N ARG A 88 -3.24 -14.54 2.56
CA ARG A 88 -3.01 -13.09 2.69
C ARG A 88 -2.73 -12.66 4.13
N TYR A 89 -3.49 -13.19 5.08
CA TYR A 89 -3.28 -12.89 6.49
C TYR A 89 -1.90 -13.38 6.97
N LEU A 90 -1.52 -14.60 6.60
CA LEU A 90 -0.20 -15.15 6.94
C LEU A 90 0.92 -14.34 6.29
N ASN A 91 0.76 -13.96 5.02
CA ASN A 91 1.72 -13.10 4.31
C ASN A 91 1.92 -11.77 5.02
N MET A 92 0.82 -11.08 5.34
CA MET A 92 0.84 -9.80 6.07
C MET A 92 1.54 -9.93 7.44
N GLN A 93 1.24 -10.98 8.21
CA GLN A 93 1.87 -11.22 9.51
C GLN A 93 3.38 -11.52 9.40
N LEU A 94 3.76 -12.28 8.39
CA LEU A 94 5.15 -12.60 8.10
C LEU A 94 5.95 -11.34 7.74
N MET A 95 5.43 -10.54 6.81
CA MET A 95 6.09 -9.30 6.37
C MET A 95 6.16 -8.26 7.49
N ASN A 96 5.10 -8.08 8.26
CA ASN A 96 5.12 -7.18 9.42
C ASN A 96 6.20 -7.57 10.43
N ARG A 97 6.34 -8.87 10.72
CA ARG A 97 7.39 -9.36 11.62
C ARG A 97 8.78 -9.17 11.04
N ALA A 98 8.97 -9.45 9.75
CA ALA A 98 10.26 -9.31 9.07
C ALA A 98 10.71 -7.85 9.03
N VAL A 99 9.84 -6.95 8.57
CA VAL A 99 10.11 -5.50 8.48
C VAL A 99 10.32 -4.90 9.88
N SER A 100 9.45 -5.20 10.84
CA SER A 100 9.56 -4.64 12.19
C SER A 100 10.83 -5.11 12.92
N ARG A 101 11.18 -6.40 12.84
CA ARG A 101 12.34 -6.95 13.57
C ARG A 101 13.69 -6.62 12.94
N HIS A 102 13.79 -6.67 11.63
CA HIS A 102 15.09 -6.53 10.96
C HIS A 102 15.34 -5.11 10.46
N PHE A 103 14.36 -4.50 9.80
CA PHE A 103 14.54 -3.17 9.23
C PHE A 103 14.32 -2.06 10.27
N THR A 104 13.13 -1.97 10.85
CA THR A 104 12.77 -0.88 11.78
C THR A 104 13.65 -0.91 13.04
N TYR A 105 13.88 -2.09 13.61
CA TYR A 105 14.75 -2.23 14.78
C TYR A 105 16.23 -1.94 14.46
N GLY A 106 16.74 -2.46 13.34
CA GLY A 106 18.10 -2.18 12.88
C GLY A 106 18.34 -0.70 12.63
N LEU A 107 17.39 -0.02 11.99
CA LEU A 107 17.46 1.40 11.73
C LEU A 107 17.44 2.24 13.02
N ARG A 108 16.60 1.87 13.98
CA ARG A 108 16.56 2.52 15.31
C ARG A 108 17.89 2.38 16.05
N ILE A 109 18.53 1.21 16.01
CA ILE A 109 19.87 1.02 16.60
C ILE A 109 20.89 1.90 15.90
N ALA A 110 20.92 1.93 14.57
CA ALA A 110 21.86 2.74 13.80
C ALA A 110 21.69 4.24 14.09
N ILE A 111 20.47 4.73 14.21
CA ILE A 111 20.18 6.12 14.60
C ILE A 111 20.65 6.38 16.04
N SER A 112 20.34 5.50 16.97
CA SER A 112 20.76 5.62 18.38
C SER A 112 22.29 5.68 18.51
N ASP A 113 22.99 4.82 17.78
CA ASP A 113 24.47 4.84 17.75
C ASP A 113 25.04 6.12 17.15
N LYS A 114 24.37 6.65 16.13
CA LYS A 114 24.77 7.92 15.52
C LYS A 114 24.55 9.09 16.47
N ILE A 115 23.42 9.13 17.18
CA ILE A 115 23.13 10.17 18.18
C ILE A 115 24.16 10.16 19.29
N ARG A 116 24.59 8.99 19.77
CA ARG A 116 25.65 8.87 20.80
C ARG A 116 27.01 9.42 20.37
N ARG A 117 27.26 9.53 19.08
CA ARG A 117 28.53 10.05 18.50
C ARG A 117 28.42 11.51 18.08
N LEU A 118 27.26 12.15 18.21
CA LEU A 118 27.11 13.56 17.86
C LEU A 118 27.78 14.47 18.90
N PRO A 119 28.36 15.60 18.44
CA PRO A 119 28.91 16.61 19.35
C PRO A 119 27.81 17.18 20.25
N VAL A 120 28.14 17.49 21.50
CA VAL A 120 27.20 18.08 22.49
C VAL A 120 26.50 19.34 21.91
N LYS A 121 27.26 20.16 21.18
CA LYS A 121 26.71 21.35 20.50
C LYS A 121 25.50 21.08 19.60
N TYR A 122 25.46 19.93 18.93
CA TYR A 122 24.32 19.54 18.07
C TYR A 122 23.09 19.18 18.92
N VAL A 123 23.32 18.49 20.04
CA VAL A 123 22.25 18.09 20.96
C VAL A 123 21.62 19.30 21.63
N ASP A 124 22.44 20.31 21.98
CA ASP A 124 21.98 21.54 22.61
C ASP A 124 21.17 22.44 21.63
N GLN A 125 21.44 22.34 20.34
CA GLN A 125 20.78 23.15 19.30
C GLN A 125 19.56 22.48 18.68
N THR A 126 19.36 21.19 18.90
CA THR A 126 18.26 20.43 18.28
C THR A 126 17.23 20.07 19.35
N PRO A 127 15.96 20.45 19.18
CA PRO A 127 14.90 20.05 20.10
C PRO A 127 14.84 18.53 20.24
N VAL A 128 14.81 18.05 21.48
CA VAL A 128 14.75 16.60 21.76
C VAL A 128 13.52 15.94 21.10
N GLY A 129 12.43 16.69 20.98
CA GLY A 129 11.22 16.25 20.30
C GLY A 129 11.44 15.89 18.83
N ASP A 130 12.24 16.68 18.09
CA ASP A 130 12.54 16.41 16.67
C ASP A 130 13.33 15.11 16.52
N VAL A 131 14.31 14.88 17.42
CA VAL A 131 15.13 13.65 17.40
C VAL A 131 14.24 12.43 17.70
N LEU A 132 13.34 12.54 18.67
CA LEU A 132 12.38 11.49 19.02
C LEU A 132 11.40 11.21 17.89
N ASN A 133 10.87 12.25 17.25
CA ASN A 133 9.94 12.12 16.12
C ASN A 133 10.60 11.36 14.96
N ARG A 134 11.82 11.74 14.58
CA ARG A 134 12.59 11.02 13.54
C ARG A 134 12.86 9.57 13.90
N MET A 135 13.15 9.28 15.17
CA MET A 135 13.47 7.93 15.63
C MET A 135 12.24 7.02 15.73
N ILE A 136 11.06 7.57 16.01
CA ILE A 136 9.82 6.83 16.21
C ILE A 136 8.97 6.86 14.94
N ASP A 137 8.59 8.04 14.47
CA ASP A 137 7.59 8.20 13.42
C ASP A 137 8.18 8.03 12.02
N ASP A 138 9.30 8.69 11.70
CA ASP A 138 9.94 8.56 10.39
C ASP A 138 10.40 7.12 10.13
N VAL A 139 11.01 6.48 11.14
CA VAL A 139 11.45 5.08 11.02
C VAL A 139 10.27 4.13 10.86
N SER A 140 9.15 4.38 11.54
CA SER A 140 7.94 3.58 11.39
C SER A 140 7.29 3.79 10.03
N ALA A 141 7.24 5.04 9.55
CA ALA A 141 6.76 5.37 8.21
C ALA A 141 7.61 4.67 7.13
N MET A 142 8.94 4.70 7.24
CA MET A 142 9.84 3.98 6.33
C MET A 142 9.56 2.47 6.33
N GLY A 143 9.33 1.86 7.49
CA GLY A 143 8.96 0.45 7.59
C GLY A 143 7.65 0.14 6.83
N ASN A 144 6.64 0.98 6.98
CA ASN A 144 5.36 0.85 6.29
C ASN A 144 5.51 1.01 4.76
N TYR A 145 6.32 1.98 4.30
CA TYR A 145 6.61 2.15 2.87
C TYR A 145 7.31 0.94 2.27
N ILE A 146 8.29 0.38 2.95
CA ILE A 146 8.97 -0.84 2.49
C ILE A 146 7.98 -2.00 2.35
N HIS A 147 7.13 -2.20 3.36
CA HIS A 147 6.09 -3.22 3.29
C HIS A 147 5.19 -3.02 2.05
N GLN A 148 4.70 -1.79 1.84
CA GLN A 148 3.84 -1.46 0.71
C GLN A 148 4.54 -1.66 -0.65
N VAL A 149 5.80 -1.28 -0.77
CA VAL A 149 6.59 -1.48 -2.00
C VAL A 149 6.75 -2.96 -2.32
N PHE A 150 7.03 -3.80 -1.32
CA PHE A 150 7.15 -5.24 -1.53
C PHE A 150 5.82 -5.87 -1.94
N ASP A 151 4.71 -5.53 -1.29
CA ASP A 151 3.38 -6.03 -1.67
C ASP A 151 3.04 -5.67 -3.12
N VAL A 152 3.21 -4.39 -3.50
CA VAL A 152 2.89 -3.93 -4.86
C VAL A 152 3.82 -4.54 -5.91
N MET A 153 5.12 -4.62 -5.65
CA MET A 153 6.08 -5.11 -6.64
C MET A 153 6.04 -6.64 -6.79
N VAL A 154 5.97 -7.38 -5.70
CA VAL A 154 6.03 -8.84 -5.77
C VAL A 154 4.64 -9.43 -6.06
N GLU A 155 3.66 -9.11 -5.22
CA GLU A 155 2.31 -9.66 -5.38
C GLU A 155 1.60 -9.07 -6.58
N GLY A 156 1.68 -7.74 -6.78
CA GLY A 156 1.04 -7.03 -7.88
C GLY A 156 1.58 -7.41 -9.25
N ALA A 157 2.90 -7.48 -9.44
CA ALA A 157 3.50 -7.88 -10.70
C ALA A 157 3.15 -9.32 -11.06
N PHE A 158 3.19 -10.22 -10.06
CA PHE A 158 2.82 -11.62 -10.25
C PHE A 158 1.33 -11.76 -10.58
N GLN A 159 0.47 -11.01 -9.89
CA GLN A 159 -0.97 -10.98 -10.13
C GLN A 159 -1.29 -10.53 -11.56
N ILE A 160 -0.67 -9.44 -12.04
CA ILE A 160 -0.86 -8.95 -13.41
C ILE A 160 -0.43 -10.02 -14.42
N ALA A 161 0.74 -10.62 -14.23
CA ALA A 161 1.24 -11.66 -15.14
C ALA A 161 0.30 -12.87 -15.20
N MET A 162 -0.14 -13.38 -14.05
CA MET A 162 -1.02 -14.54 -13.97
C MET A 162 -2.42 -14.28 -14.54
N ILE A 163 -3.01 -13.11 -14.22
CA ILE A 163 -4.32 -12.74 -14.78
C ILE A 163 -4.22 -12.60 -16.29
N THR A 164 -3.14 -11.99 -16.79
CA THR A 164 -2.93 -11.85 -18.24
C THR A 164 -2.86 -13.22 -18.91
N VAL A 165 -2.12 -14.16 -18.35
CA VAL A 165 -2.03 -15.54 -18.86
C VAL A 165 -3.41 -16.21 -18.83
N ALA A 166 -4.14 -16.12 -17.71
CA ALA A 166 -5.48 -16.70 -17.58
C ALA A 166 -6.45 -16.14 -18.62
N MET A 167 -6.42 -14.81 -18.87
CA MET A 167 -7.25 -14.18 -19.89
C MET A 167 -6.93 -14.69 -21.30
N PHE A 168 -5.66 -14.91 -21.63
CA PHE A 168 -5.29 -15.48 -22.95
C PHE A 168 -5.75 -16.93 -23.12
N LEU A 169 -5.77 -17.70 -22.04
CA LEU A 169 -6.25 -19.09 -22.07
C LEU A 169 -7.79 -19.16 -22.29
N GLU A 170 -8.52 -18.21 -21.71
CA GLU A 170 -9.99 -18.15 -21.87
C GLU A 170 -10.40 -17.56 -23.21
N ASN A 171 -9.91 -16.38 -23.55
CA ASN A 171 -10.26 -15.72 -24.82
C ASN A 171 -9.18 -14.70 -25.22
N GLY A 172 -8.37 -15.04 -26.23
CA GLY A 172 -7.28 -14.20 -26.71
C GLY A 172 -7.76 -12.85 -27.28
N VAL A 173 -8.96 -12.76 -27.87
CA VAL A 173 -9.49 -11.50 -28.41
C VAL A 173 -9.81 -10.53 -27.28
N LEU A 174 -10.48 -11.01 -26.24
CA LEU A 174 -10.79 -10.20 -25.05
C LEU A 174 -9.50 -9.79 -24.31
N ALA A 175 -8.52 -10.68 -24.23
CA ALA A 175 -7.23 -10.38 -23.61
C ALA A 175 -6.51 -9.25 -24.35
N CYS A 176 -6.43 -9.29 -25.67
CA CYS A 176 -5.86 -8.22 -26.49
C CYS A 176 -6.58 -6.89 -26.30
N LEU A 177 -7.92 -6.91 -26.26
CA LEU A 177 -8.71 -5.70 -26.04
C LEU A 177 -8.40 -5.05 -24.68
N VAL A 178 -8.32 -5.84 -23.60
CA VAL A 178 -7.97 -5.34 -22.26
C VAL A 178 -6.54 -4.78 -22.24
N ILE A 179 -5.57 -5.46 -22.86
CA ILE A 179 -4.18 -4.99 -22.92
C ILE A 179 -4.07 -3.65 -23.66
N VAL A 180 -4.86 -3.43 -24.70
CA VAL A 180 -4.89 -2.14 -25.43
C VAL A 180 -5.60 -1.05 -24.61
N LEU A 181 -6.68 -1.38 -23.89
CA LEU A 181 -7.41 -0.41 -23.08
C LEU A 181 -6.66 0.01 -21.81
N THR A 182 -5.82 -0.86 -21.25
CA THR A 182 -5.08 -0.57 -20.01
C THR A 182 -4.14 0.65 -20.14
N PRO A 183 -3.28 0.79 -21.16
CA PRO A 183 -2.47 1.99 -21.35
C PRO A 183 -3.30 3.26 -21.53
N VAL A 184 -4.44 3.18 -22.23
CA VAL A 184 -5.36 4.31 -22.40
C VAL A 184 -5.91 4.77 -21.06
N SER A 185 -6.36 3.83 -20.23
CA SER A 185 -6.84 4.10 -18.88
C SER A 185 -5.76 4.73 -18.00
N LEU A 186 -4.53 4.20 -18.04
CA LEU A 186 -3.39 4.75 -17.31
C LEU A 186 -3.04 6.17 -17.78
N TRP A 187 -3.10 6.43 -19.07
CA TRP A 187 -2.86 7.77 -19.62
C TRP A 187 -3.90 8.77 -19.14
N ILE A 188 -5.20 8.42 -19.17
CA ILE A 188 -6.29 9.25 -18.65
C ILE A 188 -6.09 9.50 -17.15
N SER A 189 -5.82 8.45 -16.38
CA SER A 189 -5.58 8.55 -14.92
C SER A 189 -4.39 9.46 -14.61
N SER A 190 -3.32 9.39 -15.38
CA SER A 190 -2.14 10.26 -15.23
C SER A 190 -2.48 11.73 -15.48
N LYS A 191 -3.33 12.02 -16.46
CA LYS A 191 -3.79 13.39 -16.72
C LYS A 191 -4.66 13.93 -15.59
N ILE A 192 -5.59 13.11 -15.09
CA ILE A 192 -6.45 13.46 -13.94
C ILE A 192 -5.57 13.70 -12.70
N ALA A 193 -4.63 12.80 -12.41
CA ALA A 193 -3.71 12.94 -11.28
C ALA A 193 -2.87 14.23 -11.36
N GLY A 194 -2.42 14.61 -12.56
CA GLY A 194 -1.69 15.88 -12.77
C GLY A 194 -2.54 17.14 -12.52
N VAL A 195 -3.83 17.08 -12.84
CA VAL A 195 -4.77 18.17 -12.54
C VAL A 195 -5.07 18.20 -11.03
N CYS A 196 -5.39 17.05 -10.45
CA CYS A 196 -5.65 16.93 -9.01
C CYS A 196 -4.46 17.39 -8.17
N GLY A 197 -3.23 17.06 -8.59
CA GLY A 197 -2.01 17.46 -7.88
C GLY A 197 -1.94 18.96 -7.63
N LYS A 198 -2.27 19.77 -8.62
CA LYS A 198 -2.29 21.25 -8.49
C LYS A 198 -3.29 21.72 -7.44
N TYR A 199 -4.48 21.12 -7.41
CA TYR A 199 -5.48 21.47 -6.39
C TYR A 199 -5.09 20.98 -4.99
N TYR A 200 -4.38 19.85 -4.92
CA TYR A 200 -3.83 19.37 -3.65
C TYR A 200 -2.77 20.32 -3.10
N ASP A 201 -1.84 20.77 -3.95
CA ASP A 201 -0.79 21.74 -3.54
C ASP A 201 -1.42 23.04 -3.03
N GLU A 202 -2.42 23.58 -3.73
CA GLU A 202 -3.17 24.77 -3.30
C GLU A 202 -3.93 24.54 -1.97
N CYS A 203 -4.53 23.36 -1.81
CA CYS A 203 -5.22 22.99 -0.58
C CYS A 203 -4.25 22.88 0.61
N PHE A 204 -3.05 22.31 0.40
CA PHE A 204 -2.03 22.24 1.44
C PHE A 204 -1.48 23.61 1.81
N GLU A 205 -1.30 24.51 0.83
CA GLU A 205 -0.88 25.88 1.08
C GLU A 205 -1.91 26.63 1.92
N LYS A 206 -3.20 26.52 1.56
CA LYS A 206 -4.30 27.11 2.33
C LYS A 206 -4.46 26.50 3.73
N ALA A 207 -4.26 25.21 3.87
CA ALA A 207 -4.26 24.56 5.17
C ALA A 207 -3.10 25.02 6.04
N GLY A 208 -1.93 25.30 5.44
CA GLY A 208 -0.78 25.89 6.12
C GLY A 208 -1.08 27.31 6.62
N GLU A 209 -1.63 28.18 5.76
CA GLU A 209 -2.06 29.53 6.15
C GLU A 209 -3.08 29.51 7.31
N LEU A 210 -4.06 28.59 7.25
CA LEU A 210 -5.04 28.42 8.31
C LEU A 210 -4.38 28.02 9.64
N THR A 211 -3.42 27.07 9.57
CA THR A 211 -2.69 26.62 10.77
C THR A 211 -1.90 27.77 11.40
N GLU A 212 -1.25 28.59 10.59
CA GLU A 212 -0.50 29.78 11.04
C GLU A 212 -1.42 30.80 11.73
N ILE A 213 -2.59 31.11 11.15
CA ILE A 213 -3.59 32.00 11.73
C ILE A 213 -4.10 31.44 13.07
N VAL A 214 -4.36 30.15 13.14
CA VAL A 214 -4.81 29.49 14.38
C VAL A 214 -3.72 29.58 15.45
N GLU A 215 -2.46 29.26 15.11
CA GLU A 215 -1.33 29.34 16.05
C GLU A 215 -1.10 30.76 16.55
N GLU A 216 -1.18 31.75 15.67
CA GLU A 216 -1.08 33.17 16.02
C GLU A 216 -2.23 33.59 16.96
N SER A 217 -3.46 33.17 16.66
CA SER A 217 -4.64 33.45 17.49
C SER A 217 -4.52 32.87 18.88
N PHE A 218 -4.01 31.64 19.02
CA PHE A 218 -3.78 31.01 20.31
C PHE A 218 -2.62 31.67 21.08
N THR A 219 -1.53 31.98 20.40
CA THR A 219 -0.35 32.60 21.02
C THR A 219 -0.67 33.99 21.52
N ASN A 220 -1.46 34.77 20.78
CA ASN A 220 -1.84 36.14 21.10
C ASN A 220 -3.21 36.22 21.81
N PHE A 221 -3.80 35.13 22.25
CA PHE A 221 -5.14 35.09 22.83
C PHE A 221 -5.34 36.09 23.99
N ALA A 222 -4.38 36.19 24.90
CA ALA A 222 -4.43 37.14 26.02
C ALA A 222 -4.46 38.59 25.57
N THR A 223 -3.71 38.91 24.52
CA THR A 223 -3.65 40.24 23.92
C THR A 223 -4.93 40.58 23.16
N ALA A 224 -5.44 39.63 22.36
CA ALA A 224 -6.70 39.79 21.64
C ALA A 224 -7.88 40.01 22.60
N LYS A 225 -7.91 39.29 23.71
CA LYS A 225 -8.93 39.47 24.74
C LYS A 225 -8.83 40.78 25.49
N ALA A 226 -7.61 41.28 25.75
CA ALA A 226 -7.39 42.59 26.41
C ALA A 226 -7.85 43.74 25.55
N TYR A 227 -7.81 43.60 24.23
CA TYR A 227 -8.20 44.66 23.27
C TYR A 227 -9.58 44.45 22.64
N ASN A 228 -10.38 43.46 23.06
CA ASN A 228 -11.69 43.10 22.49
C ASN A 228 -11.66 42.81 20.97
N LEU A 229 -10.61 42.17 20.48
CA LEU A 229 -10.42 41.84 19.06
C LEU A 229 -11.00 40.47 18.67
N GLU A 230 -11.89 39.92 19.49
CA GLU A 230 -12.47 38.55 19.29
C GLU A 230 -13.24 38.43 17.96
N GLU A 231 -13.96 39.46 17.55
CA GLU A 231 -14.67 39.47 16.26
C GLU A 231 -13.74 39.59 15.05
N TYR A 232 -12.59 40.26 15.20
CA TYR A 232 -11.61 40.43 14.13
C TYR A 232 -10.81 39.14 13.85
N THR A 233 -10.55 38.35 14.87
CA THR A 233 -9.85 37.04 14.74
C THR A 233 -10.76 35.91 14.23
N ALA A 234 -12.08 36.14 14.21
CA ALA A 234 -13.07 35.14 13.74
C ALA A 234 -13.50 35.31 12.27
N GLN A 235 -13.05 36.39 11.59
CA GLN A 235 -13.28 36.65 10.17
C GLN A 235 -12.11 36.15 9.31
#